data_0726f76efbe87cdba73d78080157a021
#
_entry.id   0726f76efbe87cdba73d78080157a021
#
_cell.length_a   1.000
_cell.length_b   1.000
_cell.length_c   1.000
_cell.angle_alpha   90.00
_cell.angle_beta   90.00
_cell.angle_gamma   90.00
#
_symmetry.space_group_name_H-M   'P 1'
#
loop_
_entity.id
_entity.type
_entity.pdbx_description
1 polymer ?
#
loop_
_entity_poly.entity_id
_entity_poly.type
_entity_poly.pdbx_seq_one_letter_code
_entity_poly.pdbx_strand_id
1 'polypeptide(L)'
;MIYPDRCTGCHNCELACSFFHDGEFRLSTSRIHVHTWEMEGISVPTTCEQCTDAPCISVCPTSAMHNDPARNHVGWDEAKCIGCRMCALACPFGAVVYEASHSRILKCDLCGGAPECVAFCPVNALEYLDETDATRARQKMVARELKKAYAEAR
;
A
#
# COMPACT_ATOMS: atom_id res chain seq x y z
N MET A 1 -2.92 -6.92 4.57
CA MET A 1 -4.08 -7.44 3.78
C MET A 1 -5.12 -6.35 3.58
N ILE A 2 -5.73 -6.30 2.41
CA ILE A 2 -6.80 -5.35 2.05
C ILE A 2 -8.07 -6.14 1.77
N TYR A 3 -9.21 -5.68 2.32
CA TYR A 3 -10.55 -6.25 2.12
C TYR A 3 -11.46 -5.19 1.52
N PRO A 4 -11.51 -5.06 0.19
CA PRO A 4 -12.30 -4.03 -0.48
C PRO A 4 -13.80 -4.10 -0.18
N ASP A 5 -14.32 -5.31 0.06
CA ASP A 5 -15.71 -5.56 0.45
C ASP A 5 -16.14 -4.92 1.78
N ARG A 6 -15.18 -4.53 2.60
CA ARG A 6 -15.42 -3.82 3.87
C ARG A 6 -15.20 -2.31 3.75
N CYS A 7 -14.53 -1.85 2.69
CA CYS A 7 -14.15 -0.44 2.58
C CYS A 7 -15.37 0.44 2.32
N THR A 8 -15.50 1.51 3.10
CA THR A 8 -16.58 2.49 2.99
C THR A 8 -16.18 3.78 2.28
N GLY A 9 -14.94 3.87 1.79
CA GLY A 9 -14.42 5.09 1.14
C GLY A 9 -14.26 6.29 2.09
N CYS A 10 -14.10 6.07 3.39
CA CYS A 10 -14.04 7.17 4.38
C CYS A 10 -12.72 7.96 4.38
N HIS A 11 -11.69 7.52 3.67
CA HIS A 11 -10.36 8.14 3.56
C HIS A 11 -9.57 8.32 4.87
N ASN A 12 -10.03 7.78 6.01
CA ASN A 12 -9.32 7.90 7.29
C ASN A 12 -7.89 7.33 7.22
N CYS A 13 -7.69 6.25 6.46
CA CYS A 13 -6.37 5.65 6.26
C CYS A 13 -5.40 6.59 5.53
N GLU A 14 -5.86 7.37 4.56
CA GLU A 14 -5.05 8.35 3.85
C GLU A 14 -4.71 9.54 4.74
N LEU A 15 -5.68 10.03 5.52
CA LEU A 15 -5.47 11.12 6.47
C LEU A 15 -4.51 10.72 7.59
N ALA A 16 -4.68 9.53 8.17
CA ALA A 16 -3.77 9.01 9.18
C ALA A 16 -2.34 8.84 8.63
N CYS A 17 -2.20 8.32 7.40
CA CYS A 17 -0.91 8.14 6.75
C CYS A 17 -0.19 9.48 6.51
N SER A 18 -0.88 10.48 5.94
CA SER A 18 -0.29 11.79 5.69
C SER A 18 0.06 12.52 7.00
N PHE A 19 -0.80 12.46 7.99
CA PHE A 19 -0.55 13.09 9.29
C PHE A 19 0.65 12.48 10.00
N PHE A 20 0.77 11.15 10.02
CA PHE A 20 1.91 10.46 10.64
C PHE A 20 3.25 10.84 10.02
N HIS A 21 3.30 10.94 8.70
CA HIS A 21 4.56 11.19 7.99
C HIS A 21 4.91 12.67 7.81
N ASP A 22 3.90 13.50 7.65
CA ASP A 22 4.09 14.90 7.25
C ASP A 22 3.53 15.91 8.27
N GLY A 23 2.81 15.45 9.30
CA GLY A 23 2.16 16.30 10.30
C GLY A 23 0.95 17.08 9.75
N GLU A 24 0.50 16.78 8.53
CA GLU A 24 -0.60 17.46 7.85
C GLU A 24 -1.62 16.45 7.31
N PHE A 25 -2.90 16.83 7.35
CA PHE A 25 -3.96 16.07 6.70
C PHE A 25 -4.04 16.42 5.21
N ARG A 26 -3.35 15.63 4.37
CA ARG A 26 -3.26 15.86 2.94
C ARG A 26 -3.30 14.54 2.17
N LEU A 27 -4.38 14.27 1.45
CA LEU A 27 -4.56 13.02 0.71
C LEU A 27 -3.46 12.78 -0.33
N SER A 28 -2.97 13.84 -0.97
CA SER A 28 -1.95 13.74 -2.03
C SER A 28 -0.57 13.28 -1.53
N THR A 29 -0.28 13.40 -0.24
CA THR A 29 0.99 12.94 0.36
C THR A 29 0.86 11.62 1.10
N SER A 30 -0.32 11.01 1.07
CA SER A 30 -0.53 9.66 1.60
C SER A 30 0.26 8.62 0.80
N ARG A 31 0.64 7.52 1.47
CA ARG A 31 1.28 6.34 0.85
C ARG A 31 0.31 5.17 0.67
N ILE A 32 -0.95 5.40 1.02
CA ILE A 32 -2.10 4.55 0.72
C ILE A 32 -3.14 5.41 0.03
N HIS A 33 -3.80 4.89 -1.00
CA HIS A 33 -4.81 5.62 -1.76
C HIS A 33 -6.09 4.82 -1.86
N VAL A 34 -7.25 5.49 -1.70
CA VAL A 34 -8.57 4.88 -1.85
C VAL A 34 -9.16 5.32 -3.19
N HIS A 35 -9.33 4.37 -4.08
CA HIS A 35 -10.02 4.59 -5.35
C HIS A 35 -11.50 4.28 -5.19
N THR A 36 -12.35 5.24 -5.49
CA THR A 36 -13.80 5.12 -5.32
C THR A 36 -14.53 5.21 -6.66
N TRP A 37 -15.39 4.24 -6.91
CA TRP A 37 -16.36 4.23 -8.01
C TRP A 37 -17.74 4.54 -7.41
N GLU A 38 -18.07 5.81 -7.36
CA GLU A 38 -19.28 6.30 -6.65
C GLU A 38 -20.57 5.68 -7.20
N MET A 39 -20.67 5.54 -8.54
CA MET A 39 -21.86 4.98 -9.19
C MET A 39 -22.05 3.49 -8.86
N GLU A 40 -21.01 2.79 -8.51
CA GLU A 40 -21.02 1.36 -8.19
C GLU A 40 -21.02 1.10 -6.67
N GLY A 41 -20.74 2.13 -5.89
CA GLY A 41 -20.62 2.02 -4.43
C GLY A 41 -19.40 1.21 -3.99
N ILE A 42 -18.34 1.16 -4.82
CA ILE A 42 -17.13 0.37 -4.57
C ILE A 42 -15.97 1.30 -4.21
N SER A 43 -15.25 0.97 -3.14
CA SER A 43 -14.03 1.67 -2.75
C SER A 43 -12.90 0.66 -2.50
N VAL A 44 -11.75 0.88 -3.13
CA VAL A 44 -10.61 -0.03 -3.06
C VAL A 44 -9.37 0.72 -2.56
N PRO A 45 -8.91 0.44 -1.35
CA PRO A 45 -7.61 0.94 -0.88
C PRO A 45 -6.47 0.24 -1.62
N THR A 46 -5.46 0.99 -2.02
CA THR A 46 -4.23 0.49 -2.64
C THR A 46 -3.02 1.04 -1.91
N THR A 47 -2.03 0.21 -1.69
CA THR A 47 -0.76 0.58 -1.06
C THR A 47 0.39 -0.28 -1.58
N CYS A 48 1.59 -0.07 -1.07
CA CYS A 48 2.75 -0.89 -1.44
C CYS A 48 2.59 -2.33 -0.94
N GLU A 49 2.75 -3.27 -1.86
CA GLU A 49 2.63 -4.72 -1.59
C GLU A 49 3.88 -5.32 -0.92
N GLN A 50 4.92 -4.53 -0.65
CA GLN A 50 6.19 -4.98 -0.04
C GLN A 50 6.76 -6.23 -0.72
N CYS A 51 6.90 -6.16 -2.05
CA CYS A 51 7.27 -7.30 -2.90
C CYS A 51 8.59 -7.94 -2.47
N THR A 52 8.66 -9.27 -2.46
CA THR A 52 9.91 -10.03 -2.21
C THR A 52 10.92 -9.80 -3.33
N ASP A 53 10.45 -9.84 -4.59
CA ASP A 53 11.22 -9.43 -5.77
C ASP A 53 10.70 -8.08 -6.25
N ALA A 54 11.27 -7.02 -5.68
CA ALA A 54 10.77 -5.66 -5.84
C ALA A 54 11.38 -4.96 -7.07
N PRO A 55 10.62 -4.72 -8.16
CA PRO A 55 11.13 -4.02 -9.35
C PRO A 55 11.70 -2.64 -9.05
N CYS A 56 11.14 -1.94 -8.07
CA CYS A 56 11.61 -0.62 -7.65
C CYS A 56 13.04 -0.64 -7.06
N ILE A 57 13.48 -1.76 -6.49
CA ILE A 57 14.86 -1.95 -6.03
C ILE A 57 15.78 -2.19 -7.23
N SER A 58 15.40 -3.10 -8.12
CA SER A 58 16.20 -3.52 -9.27
C SER A 58 16.54 -2.36 -10.22
N VAL A 59 15.65 -1.37 -10.34
CA VAL A 59 15.86 -0.20 -11.22
C VAL A 59 16.50 0.99 -10.52
N CYS A 60 16.79 0.92 -9.22
CA CYS A 60 17.33 2.06 -8.48
C CYS A 60 18.86 2.17 -8.67
N PRO A 61 19.37 3.19 -9.40
CA PRO A 61 20.79 3.29 -9.71
C PRO A 61 21.67 3.62 -8.51
N THR A 62 21.09 4.19 -7.45
CA THR A 62 21.80 4.64 -6.25
C THR A 62 21.57 3.72 -5.05
N SER A 63 20.81 2.63 -5.23
CA SER A 63 20.38 1.76 -4.13
C SER A 63 19.65 2.49 -3.00
N ALA A 64 19.01 3.62 -3.31
CA ALA A 64 18.13 4.31 -2.38
C ALA A 64 16.92 3.45 -2.02
N MET A 65 16.37 2.69 -2.99
CA MET A 65 15.42 1.60 -2.72
C MET A 65 16.21 0.35 -2.36
N HIS A 66 15.88 -0.26 -1.22
CA HIS A 66 16.60 -1.43 -0.71
C HIS A 66 15.67 -2.35 0.08
N ASN A 67 16.08 -3.60 0.24
CA ASN A 67 15.45 -4.49 1.21
C ASN A 67 15.97 -4.18 2.60
N ASP A 68 15.07 -4.01 3.56
CA ASP A 68 15.40 -3.97 4.99
C ASP A 68 15.09 -5.35 5.59
N PRO A 69 16.11 -6.22 5.78
CA PRO A 69 15.90 -7.57 6.28
C PRO A 69 15.46 -7.60 7.75
N ALA A 70 15.76 -6.55 8.52
CA ALA A 70 15.38 -6.47 9.92
C ALA A 70 13.88 -6.30 10.10
N ARG A 71 13.22 -5.65 9.12
CA ARG A 71 11.79 -5.35 9.15
C ARG A 71 10.99 -6.09 8.07
N ASN A 72 11.68 -6.88 7.26
CA ASN A 72 11.09 -7.61 6.12
C ASN A 72 10.25 -6.72 5.21
N HIS A 73 10.76 -5.54 4.83
CA HIS A 73 10.07 -4.61 3.95
C HIS A 73 11.04 -3.94 2.97
N VAL A 74 10.47 -3.34 1.92
CA VAL A 74 11.23 -2.51 0.98
C VAL A 74 11.36 -1.10 1.55
N GLY A 75 12.57 -0.71 1.90
CA GLY A 75 12.92 0.61 2.43
C GLY A 75 13.25 1.63 1.34
N TRP A 76 13.27 2.90 1.72
CA TRP A 76 13.74 4.02 0.90
C TRP A 76 14.60 4.96 1.73
N ASP A 77 15.78 5.27 1.22
CA ASP A 77 16.77 6.17 1.83
C ASP A 77 16.78 7.49 1.03
N GLU A 78 16.25 8.54 1.66
CA GLU A 78 16.17 9.86 1.05
C GLU A 78 17.54 10.43 0.72
N ALA A 79 18.55 10.21 1.58
CA ALA A 79 19.88 10.76 1.40
C ALA A 79 20.60 10.21 0.16
N LYS A 80 20.24 9.01 -0.30
CA LYS A 80 20.76 8.39 -1.52
C LYS A 80 19.92 8.67 -2.76
N CYS A 81 18.72 9.21 -2.58
CA CYS A 81 17.77 9.39 -3.67
C CYS A 81 18.14 10.60 -4.54
N ILE A 82 18.30 10.37 -5.84
CA ILE A 82 18.58 11.42 -6.85
C ILE A 82 17.31 11.90 -7.58
N GLY A 83 16.12 11.44 -7.18
CA GLY A 83 14.85 11.88 -7.77
C GLY A 83 14.62 11.41 -9.22
N CYS A 84 15.30 10.36 -9.69
CA CYS A 84 15.20 9.87 -11.08
C CYS A 84 13.84 9.25 -11.45
N ARG A 85 12.99 8.95 -10.51
CA ARG A 85 11.61 8.42 -10.67
C ARG A 85 11.52 7.02 -11.29
N MET A 86 12.63 6.33 -11.54
CA MET A 86 12.62 4.99 -12.13
C MET A 86 11.80 3.99 -11.30
N CYS A 87 11.85 4.11 -9.97
CA CYS A 87 11.08 3.26 -9.05
C CYS A 87 9.55 3.47 -9.19
N ALA A 88 9.11 4.69 -9.47
CA ALA A 88 7.69 4.98 -9.70
C ALA A 88 7.22 4.38 -11.04
N LEU A 89 8.04 4.46 -12.09
CA LEU A 89 7.72 3.87 -13.40
C LEU A 89 7.74 2.34 -13.38
N ALA A 90 8.62 1.74 -12.59
CA ALA A 90 8.78 0.29 -12.51
C ALA A 90 7.75 -0.40 -11.60
N CYS A 91 7.04 0.34 -10.76
CA CYS A 91 6.07 -0.26 -9.85
C CYS A 91 4.80 -0.70 -10.58
N PRO A 92 4.49 -2.02 -10.66
CA PRO A 92 3.31 -2.49 -11.38
C PRO A 92 2.00 -2.13 -10.67
N PHE A 93 2.07 -1.76 -9.38
CA PHE A 93 0.91 -1.39 -8.56
C PHE A 93 0.70 0.13 -8.46
N GLY A 94 1.59 0.95 -9.06
CA GLY A 94 1.55 2.40 -8.92
C GLY A 94 1.73 2.92 -7.49
N ALA A 95 2.25 2.09 -6.58
CA ALA A 95 2.33 2.37 -5.15
C ALA A 95 3.57 3.20 -4.75
N VAL A 96 4.40 3.59 -5.70
CA VAL A 96 5.53 4.50 -5.51
C VAL A 96 5.22 5.80 -6.24
N VAL A 97 5.01 6.87 -5.50
CA VAL A 97 4.60 8.17 -6.06
C VAL A 97 5.74 9.18 -5.93
N TYR A 98 5.90 10.03 -6.92
CA TYR A 98 6.82 11.16 -6.84
C TYR A 98 6.05 12.44 -6.49
N GLU A 99 6.41 13.05 -5.38
CA GLU A 99 5.88 14.35 -4.96
C GLU A 99 6.77 15.46 -5.51
N ALA A 100 6.24 16.23 -6.47
CA ALA A 100 7.00 17.25 -7.17
C ALA A 100 7.32 18.47 -6.28
N SER A 101 6.43 18.83 -5.35
CA SER A 101 6.59 20.01 -4.48
C SER A 101 7.82 19.92 -3.57
N HIS A 102 8.15 18.72 -3.10
CA HIS A 102 9.31 18.47 -2.24
C HIS A 102 10.38 17.60 -2.91
N SER A 103 10.22 17.30 -4.20
CA SER A 103 11.16 16.48 -4.99
C SER A 103 11.49 15.13 -4.34
N ARG A 104 10.53 14.49 -3.68
CA ARG A 104 10.72 13.25 -2.93
C ARG A 104 9.85 12.10 -3.43
N ILE A 105 10.23 10.90 -3.06
CA ILE A 105 9.46 9.69 -3.30
C ILE A 105 8.55 9.44 -2.09
N LEU A 106 7.27 9.17 -2.36
CA LEU A 106 6.31 8.69 -1.37
C LEU A 106 6.14 7.18 -1.56
N LYS A 107 6.48 6.42 -0.54
CA LYS A 107 6.37 4.97 -0.51
C LYS A 107 6.02 4.50 0.89
N CYS A 108 5.12 3.53 0.99
CA CYS A 108 4.75 2.93 2.27
C CYS A 108 5.95 2.21 2.91
N ASP A 109 6.23 2.54 4.16
CA ASP A 109 7.29 1.99 5.01
C ASP A 109 6.70 1.19 6.20
N LEU A 110 5.39 0.89 6.14
CA LEU A 110 4.64 0.22 7.20
C LEU A 110 4.65 0.97 8.54
N CYS A 111 4.93 2.28 8.53
CA CYS A 111 5.07 3.12 9.73
C CYS A 111 6.02 2.49 10.78
N GLY A 112 7.12 1.86 10.31
CA GLY A 112 8.08 1.19 11.18
C GLY A 112 7.60 -0.11 11.82
N GLY A 113 6.46 -0.69 11.35
CA GLY A 113 5.89 -1.94 11.86
C GLY A 113 4.58 -1.79 12.63
N ALA A 114 4.08 -0.54 12.78
CA ALA A 114 2.78 -0.25 13.39
C ALA A 114 1.93 0.63 12.43
N PRO A 115 1.33 0.06 11.38
CA PRO A 115 0.67 0.84 10.33
C PRO A 115 -0.53 1.64 10.85
N GLU A 116 -0.43 2.97 10.81
CA GLU A 116 -1.47 3.90 11.25
C GLU A 116 -2.76 3.74 10.44
N CYS A 117 -2.66 3.48 9.14
CA CYS A 117 -3.82 3.25 8.28
C CYS A 117 -4.66 2.05 8.73
N VAL A 118 -4.05 1.05 9.36
CA VAL A 118 -4.76 -0.10 9.95
C VAL A 118 -5.44 0.31 11.26
N ALA A 119 -4.72 1.02 12.14
CA ALA A 119 -5.23 1.47 13.43
C ALA A 119 -6.45 2.40 13.29
N PHE A 120 -6.46 3.25 12.26
CA PHE A 120 -7.53 4.21 12.00
C PHE A 120 -8.62 3.70 11.05
N CYS A 121 -8.62 2.42 10.65
CA CYS A 121 -9.65 1.85 9.79
C CYS A 121 -10.88 1.41 10.61
N PRO A 122 -12.01 2.14 10.58
CA PRO A 122 -13.16 1.87 11.46
C PRO A 122 -13.90 0.58 11.14
N VAL A 123 -13.72 0.07 9.91
CA VAL A 123 -14.41 -1.13 9.41
C VAL A 123 -13.49 -2.32 9.23
N ASN A 124 -12.24 -2.23 9.68
CA ASN A 124 -11.21 -3.26 9.51
C ASN A 124 -11.08 -3.76 8.06
N ALA A 125 -11.14 -2.83 7.10
CA ALA A 125 -10.85 -3.12 5.70
C ALA A 125 -9.35 -3.32 5.43
N LEU A 126 -8.50 -2.92 6.38
CA LEU A 126 -7.06 -3.07 6.37
C LEU A 126 -6.63 -3.91 7.58
N GLU A 127 -5.76 -4.88 7.36
CA GLU A 127 -5.17 -5.70 8.42
C GLU A 127 -3.67 -5.82 8.20
N TYR A 128 -2.89 -5.69 9.28
CA TYR A 128 -1.47 -5.97 9.29
C TYR A 128 -1.24 -7.37 9.86
N LEU A 129 -0.74 -8.27 9.03
CA LEU A 129 -0.59 -9.68 9.34
C LEU A 129 0.85 -10.11 9.08
N ASP A 130 1.32 -11.13 9.79
CA ASP A 130 2.56 -11.81 9.41
C ASP A 130 2.40 -12.55 8.05
N GLU A 131 3.52 -12.98 7.46
CA GLU A 131 3.52 -13.61 6.14
C GLU A 131 2.65 -14.88 6.10
N THR A 132 2.67 -15.68 7.16
CA THR A 132 1.92 -16.93 7.25
C THR A 132 0.42 -16.67 7.31
N ASP A 133 0.00 -15.74 8.15
CA ASP A 133 -1.41 -15.37 8.32
C ASP A 133 -1.93 -14.63 7.10
N ALA A 134 -1.12 -13.76 6.46
CA ALA A 134 -1.46 -13.12 5.20
C ALA A 134 -1.70 -14.15 4.08
N THR A 135 -0.85 -15.18 3.98
CA THR A 135 -1.03 -16.27 3.01
C THR A 135 -2.33 -17.02 3.25
N ARG A 136 -2.62 -17.39 4.49
CA ARG A 136 -3.88 -18.08 4.85
C ARG A 136 -5.11 -17.22 4.58
N ALA A 137 -5.04 -15.92 4.87
CA ALA A 137 -6.12 -14.97 4.57
C ALA A 137 -6.38 -14.88 3.07
N ARG A 138 -5.33 -14.77 2.25
CA ARG A 138 -5.42 -14.77 0.78
C ARG A 138 -6.04 -16.05 0.22
N GLN A 139 -5.63 -17.22 0.73
CA GLN A 139 -6.23 -18.49 0.33
C GLN A 139 -7.74 -18.54 0.62
N LYS A 140 -8.16 -18.04 1.80
CA LYS A 140 -9.60 -17.96 2.13
C LYS A 140 -10.37 -17.02 1.22
N MET A 141 -9.77 -15.87 0.83
CA MET A 141 -10.39 -14.95 -0.14
C MET A 141 -10.60 -15.62 -1.49
N VAL A 142 -9.57 -16.23 -2.05
CA VAL A 142 -9.65 -16.95 -3.33
C VAL A 142 -10.70 -18.05 -3.28
N ALA A 143 -10.72 -18.85 -2.19
CA ALA A 143 -11.72 -19.90 -2.02
C ALA A 143 -13.16 -19.36 -1.98
N ARG A 144 -13.39 -18.19 -1.38
CA ARG A 144 -14.71 -17.51 -1.39
C ARG A 144 -15.13 -17.07 -2.78
N GLU A 145 -14.21 -16.48 -3.55
CA GLU A 145 -14.52 -16.05 -4.92
C GLU A 145 -14.80 -17.26 -5.83
N LEU A 146 -14.03 -18.34 -5.73
CA LEU A 146 -14.32 -19.57 -6.45
C LEU A 146 -15.69 -20.14 -6.07
N LYS A 147 -16.05 -20.14 -4.78
CA LYS A 147 -17.37 -20.59 -4.33
C LYS A 147 -18.50 -19.77 -4.95
N LYS A 148 -18.36 -18.41 -5.04
CA LYS A 148 -19.35 -17.56 -5.71
C LYS A 148 -19.49 -17.93 -7.18
N ALA A 149 -18.37 -18.00 -7.91
CA ALA A 149 -18.36 -18.35 -9.32
C ALA A 149 -19.01 -19.73 -9.59
N TYR A 150 -18.76 -20.73 -8.74
CA TYR A 150 -19.42 -22.04 -8.85
C TYR A 150 -20.93 -21.98 -8.55
N ALA A 151 -21.37 -21.11 -7.65
CA ALA A 151 -22.79 -20.95 -7.34
C ALA A 151 -23.56 -20.25 -8.48
N GLU A 152 -22.92 -19.30 -9.17
CA GLU A 152 -23.49 -18.58 -10.31
C GLU A 152 -23.52 -19.42 -11.60
N ALA A 153 -22.64 -20.42 -11.70
CA ALA A 153 -22.57 -21.33 -12.85
C ALA A 153 -23.56 -22.51 -12.79
N ARG A 154 -24.34 -22.63 -11.73
CA ARG A 154 -25.39 -23.67 -11.51
C ARG A 154 -26.78 -23.13 -11.70
#